data_446b8dc674588c4bcc00d4803e41a49f
#
_entry.id   446b8dc674588c4bcc00d4803e41a49f
#
_cell.length_a   1.000
_cell.length_b   1.000
_cell.length_c   1.000
_cell.angle_alpha   90.00
_cell.angle_beta   90.00
_cell.angle_gamma   90.00
#
_symmetry.space_group_name_H-M   'P 1'
#
loop_
_entity.id
_entity.type
_entity.pdbx_description
1 polymer ?
#
loop_
_entity_poly.entity_id
_entity_poly.type
_entity_poly.pdbx_seq_one_letter_code
_entity_poly.pdbx_strand_id
1 'polypeptide(L)'
;AVRESLGSALDGVDTIVHFAGVLFKHNPEKFLKTTNTLYFKNLLDVAVQKGVKRVILISFPHVEGETTPDHPARGRLDGNPVSMHARTRLEEERLLFEYGERRGFEPVALRVGMVYGNGILMIDAARWFSRHALLGVWRKPTCIHLISTDDFLEATRAAIMNEGVRGIYHVGDEGIQTLQEFLDEATKYWHTCRPWRMPLWMINTAARVFELVSRLFGVRSPLTIDFIRIGRVSYYGDTSRMREELLPRLKYKNFREGLETL
;
A
#
# COMPACT_ATOMS: atom_id res chain seq x y z
N ALA A 1 10.87 7.81 15.55
CA ALA A 1 12.22 7.28 15.77
C ALA A 1 13.11 8.39 16.31
N VAL A 2 13.93 8.09 17.28
CA VAL A 2 14.91 9.03 17.84
C VAL A 2 16.07 9.11 16.85
N ARG A 3 16.51 10.30 16.46
CA ARG A 3 17.59 10.49 15.45
C ARG A 3 18.88 9.74 15.83
N GLU A 4 19.20 9.65 17.10
CA GLU A 4 20.39 8.92 17.59
C GLU A 4 20.34 7.43 17.25
N SER A 5 19.19 6.77 17.43
CA SER A 5 19.04 5.35 17.07
C SER A 5 19.08 5.09 15.57
N LEU A 6 18.69 6.07 14.75
CA LEU A 6 18.81 6.00 13.29
C LEU A 6 20.26 6.17 12.84
N GLY A 7 21.05 6.98 13.54
CA GLY A 7 22.44 7.26 13.21
C GLY A 7 23.30 5.99 13.13
N SER A 8 23.23 5.14 14.14
CA SER A 8 23.98 3.87 14.17
C SER A 8 23.41 2.84 13.19
N ALA A 9 22.09 2.85 12.97
CA ALA A 9 21.45 1.90 12.05
C ALA A 9 21.77 2.19 10.56
N LEU A 10 22.15 3.42 10.23
CA LEU A 10 22.46 3.85 8.86
C LEU A 10 23.95 3.94 8.55
N ASP A 11 24.82 3.51 9.45
CA ASP A 11 26.25 3.46 9.20
C ASP A 11 26.58 2.45 8.07
N GLY A 12 27.18 2.94 6.98
CA GLY A 12 27.55 2.11 5.83
C GLY A 12 26.38 1.65 4.95
N VAL A 13 25.20 2.25 5.12
CA VAL A 13 24.02 1.93 4.31
C VAL A 13 23.99 2.77 3.04
N ASP A 14 23.96 2.11 1.87
CA ASP A 14 23.83 2.77 0.57
C ASP A 14 22.36 3.01 0.18
N THR A 15 21.46 2.08 0.49
CA THR A 15 20.05 2.12 0.08
C THR A 15 19.12 1.85 1.26
N ILE A 16 18.09 2.66 1.38
CA ILE A 16 17.01 2.50 2.36
C ILE A 16 15.73 2.09 1.62
N VAL A 17 15.06 1.03 2.10
CA VAL A 17 13.70 0.68 1.68
C VAL A 17 12.75 0.92 2.85
N HIS A 18 11.90 1.92 2.74
CA HIS A 18 11.00 2.34 3.81
C HIS A 18 9.60 1.77 3.61
N PHE A 19 9.27 0.74 4.40
CA PHE A 19 7.94 0.12 4.47
C PHE A 19 7.09 0.65 5.62
N ALA A 20 7.71 1.36 6.57
CA ALA A 20 7.06 1.70 7.82
C ALA A 20 5.78 2.51 7.62
N GLY A 21 4.77 2.15 8.37
CA GLY A 21 3.48 2.82 8.43
C GLY A 21 2.61 2.16 9.49
N VAL A 22 1.69 2.91 10.06
CA VAL A 22 0.75 2.40 11.08
C VAL A 22 -0.61 2.23 10.44
N LEU A 23 -1.06 0.98 10.32
CA LEU A 23 -2.38 0.61 9.82
C LEU A 23 -3.24 0.05 10.96
N PHE A 24 -4.55 -0.02 10.77
CA PHE A 24 -5.52 -0.68 11.67
C PHE A 24 -5.54 -0.13 13.11
N LYS A 25 -5.25 1.16 13.27
CA LYS A 25 -5.37 1.85 14.57
C LYS A 25 -6.44 2.93 14.46
N HIS A 26 -7.30 3.01 15.49
CA HIS A 26 -8.34 4.03 15.56
C HIS A 26 -7.74 5.44 15.72
N ASN A 27 -8.48 6.48 15.29
CA ASN A 27 -8.07 7.89 15.34
C ASN A 27 -6.72 8.19 14.65
N PRO A 28 -6.56 7.86 13.35
CA PRO A 28 -5.32 8.04 12.62
C PRO A 28 -4.83 9.51 12.62
N GLU A 29 -5.74 10.46 12.70
CA GLU A 29 -5.45 11.91 12.73
C GLU A 29 -4.55 12.32 13.92
N LYS A 30 -4.63 11.59 15.05
CA LYS A 30 -3.87 11.94 16.26
C LYS A 30 -2.39 11.56 16.18
N PHE A 31 -2.02 10.59 15.35
CA PHE A 31 -0.67 10.04 15.37
C PHE A 31 0.01 9.93 14.00
N LEU A 32 -0.74 9.79 12.89
CA LEU A 32 -0.12 9.53 11.58
C LEU A 32 0.84 10.63 11.12
N LYS A 33 0.53 11.89 11.38
CA LYS A 33 1.48 12.98 11.08
C LYS A 33 2.82 12.80 11.78
N THR A 34 2.79 12.30 13.02
CA THR A 34 4.03 12.03 13.79
C THR A 34 4.70 10.75 13.31
N THR A 35 3.95 9.63 13.24
CA THR A 35 4.53 8.31 12.95
C THR A 35 4.92 8.13 11.50
N ASN A 36 4.24 8.79 10.58
CA ASN A 36 4.57 8.77 9.17
C ASN A 36 5.45 9.99 8.83
N THR A 37 4.86 11.14 8.62
CA THR A 37 5.55 12.32 8.08
C THR A 37 6.76 12.76 8.90
N LEU A 38 6.61 12.94 10.23
CA LEU A 38 7.73 13.40 11.06
C LEU A 38 8.85 12.35 11.19
N TYR A 39 8.48 11.09 11.41
CA TYR A 39 9.51 10.03 11.55
C TYR A 39 10.22 9.77 10.23
N PHE A 40 9.51 9.85 9.11
CA PHE A 40 10.12 9.76 7.80
C PHE A 40 11.06 10.95 7.53
N LYS A 41 10.66 12.17 7.88
CA LYS A 41 11.54 13.34 7.79
C LYS A 41 12.82 13.14 8.61
N ASN A 42 12.72 12.62 9.85
CA ASN A 42 13.89 12.31 10.68
C ASN A 42 14.79 11.25 10.01
N LEU A 43 14.20 10.24 9.36
CA LEU A 43 14.96 9.26 8.58
C LEU A 43 15.73 9.92 7.43
N LEU A 44 15.08 10.80 6.65
CA LEU A 44 15.72 11.52 5.55
C LEU A 44 16.85 12.44 6.03
N ASP A 45 16.65 13.16 7.15
CA ASP A 45 17.70 14.00 7.76
C ASP A 45 18.95 13.17 8.08
N VAL A 46 18.79 11.98 8.68
CA VAL A 46 19.92 11.10 9.01
C VAL A 46 20.50 10.44 7.77
N ALA A 47 19.66 10.02 6.81
CA ALA A 47 20.10 9.43 5.54
C ALA A 47 21.06 10.38 4.78
N VAL A 48 20.72 11.68 4.72
CA VAL A 48 21.59 12.71 4.13
C VAL A 48 22.91 12.83 4.89
N GLN A 49 22.87 12.86 6.24
CA GLN A 49 24.09 12.97 7.05
C GLN A 49 25.02 11.76 6.88
N LYS A 50 24.47 10.58 6.63
CA LYS A 50 25.22 9.32 6.44
C LYS A 50 25.63 9.05 4.99
N GLY A 51 25.25 9.90 4.05
CA GLY A 51 25.61 9.76 2.63
C GLY A 51 24.88 8.60 1.94
N VAL A 52 23.66 8.27 2.38
CA VAL A 52 22.81 7.28 1.71
C VAL A 52 22.60 7.72 0.25
N LYS A 53 22.77 6.78 -0.68
CA LYS A 53 22.71 7.05 -2.12
C LYS A 53 21.28 6.96 -2.68
N ARG A 54 20.44 6.08 -2.11
CA ARG A 54 19.08 5.86 -2.60
C ARG A 54 18.10 5.66 -1.43
N VAL A 55 16.93 6.29 -1.55
CA VAL A 55 15.82 6.07 -0.61
C VAL A 55 14.58 5.65 -1.40
N ILE A 56 14.07 4.46 -1.10
CA ILE A 56 12.90 3.87 -1.72
C ILE A 56 11.76 3.90 -0.71
N LEU A 57 10.70 4.62 -1.02
CA LEU A 57 9.47 4.67 -0.23
C LEU A 57 8.44 3.72 -0.83
N ILE A 58 7.98 2.75 -0.04
CA ILE A 58 6.83 1.92 -0.43
C ILE A 58 5.56 2.72 -0.13
N SER A 59 4.93 3.16 -1.19
CA SER A 59 3.72 3.97 -1.21
C SER A 59 2.55 3.17 -1.80
N PHE A 60 1.42 3.82 -2.02
CA PHE A 60 0.25 3.18 -2.62
C PHE A 60 -0.52 4.16 -3.52
N PRO A 61 -1.29 3.66 -4.50
CA PRO A 61 -1.80 4.51 -5.59
C PRO A 61 -2.87 5.53 -5.17
N HIS A 62 -3.54 5.32 -4.02
CA HIS A 62 -4.57 6.25 -3.51
C HIS A 62 -4.07 7.67 -3.21
N VAL A 63 -2.76 7.91 -3.22
CA VAL A 63 -2.17 9.26 -3.03
C VAL A 63 -2.57 10.23 -4.14
N GLU A 64 -2.90 9.74 -5.33
CA GLU A 64 -3.45 10.59 -6.42
C GLU A 64 -4.97 10.81 -6.31
N GLY A 65 -5.67 10.07 -5.45
CA GLY A 65 -7.12 10.05 -5.37
C GLY A 65 -7.74 8.91 -6.15
N GLU A 66 -8.98 9.08 -6.62
CA GLU A 66 -9.68 8.06 -7.40
C GLU A 66 -9.15 8.01 -8.84
N THR A 67 -8.77 6.80 -9.28
CA THR A 67 -8.28 6.54 -10.63
C THR A 67 -8.85 5.23 -11.17
N THR A 68 -8.93 5.10 -12.48
CA THR A 68 -9.55 3.95 -13.17
C THR A 68 -8.65 3.47 -14.29
N PRO A 69 -8.89 2.28 -14.88
CA PRO A 69 -8.14 1.83 -16.06
C PRO A 69 -8.19 2.81 -17.24
N ASP A 70 -9.32 3.50 -17.44
CA ASP A 70 -9.46 4.51 -18.50
C ASP A 70 -8.71 5.82 -18.16
N HIS A 71 -8.53 6.10 -16.88
CA HIS A 71 -7.84 7.27 -16.37
C HIS A 71 -6.85 6.85 -15.26
N PRO A 72 -5.75 6.17 -15.62
CA PRO A 72 -4.79 5.65 -14.66
C PRO A 72 -3.99 6.77 -13.97
N ALA A 73 -3.56 6.50 -12.75
CA ALA A 73 -2.61 7.34 -12.05
C ALA A 73 -1.26 7.38 -12.81
N ARG A 74 -0.66 8.58 -12.92
CA ARG A 74 0.55 8.82 -13.72
C ARG A 74 1.75 9.36 -12.93
N GLY A 75 1.72 9.27 -11.61
CA GLY A 75 2.83 9.70 -10.77
C GLY A 75 2.78 11.18 -10.37
N ARG A 76 1.60 11.77 -10.22
CA ARG A 76 1.46 13.16 -9.78
C ARG A 76 1.62 13.29 -8.26
N LEU A 77 2.18 14.40 -7.82
CA LEU A 77 2.35 14.76 -6.40
C LEU A 77 1.31 15.81 -5.91
N ASP A 78 0.42 16.26 -6.78
CA ASP A 78 -0.64 17.24 -6.49
C ASP A 78 -1.98 16.61 -6.17
N GLY A 79 -2.03 15.30 -5.93
CA GLY A 79 -3.24 14.57 -5.57
C GLY A 79 -3.94 15.10 -4.33
N ASN A 80 -5.24 14.88 -4.24
CA ASN A 80 -6.07 15.24 -3.09
C ASN A 80 -6.78 14.01 -2.49
N PRO A 81 -6.02 13.13 -1.81
CA PRO A 81 -6.55 11.89 -1.25
C PRO A 81 -7.53 12.13 -0.10
N VAL A 82 -8.53 11.24 0.00
CA VAL A 82 -9.62 11.35 0.98
C VAL A 82 -9.20 10.85 2.37
N SER A 83 -8.40 9.78 2.44
CA SER A 83 -8.01 9.16 3.72
C SER A 83 -6.79 9.84 4.34
N MET A 84 -6.71 9.79 5.68
CA MET A 84 -5.55 10.34 6.40
C MET A 84 -4.26 9.59 6.07
N HIS A 85 -4.34 8.28 5.88
CA HIS A 85 -3.20 7.47 5.44
C HIS A 85 -2.65 7.94 4.09
N ALA A 86 -3.53 8.14 3.10
CA ALA A 86 -3.11 8.58 1.78
C ALA A 86 -2.55 10.02 1.80
N ARG A 87 -3.11 10.90 2.64
CA ARG A 87 -2.58 12.26 2.80
C ARG A 87 -1.17 12.26 3.39
N THR A 88 -0.95 11.53 4.48
CA THR A 88 0.39 11.47 5.09
C THR A 88 1.39 10.76 4.19
N ARG A 89 0.97 9.74 3.42
CA ARG A 89 1.86 9.09 2.45
C ARG A 89 2.23 10.02 1.29
N LEU A 90 1.30 10.84 0.80
CA LEU A 90 1.61 11.88 -0.19
C LEU A 90 2.58 12.94 0.36
N GLU A 91 2.44 13.32 1.63
CA GLU A 91 3.39 14.20 2.31
C GLU A 91 4.79 13.58 2.39
N GLU A 92 4.89 12.28 2.67
CA GLU A 92 6.17 11.54 2.65
C GLU A 92 6.79 11.51 1.25
N GLU A 93 6.01 11.28 0.19
CA GLU A 93 6.51 11.34 -1.18
C GLU A 93 7.03 12.74 -1.53
N ARG A 94 6.31 13.80 -1.17
CA ARG A 94 6.76 15.18 -1.39
C ARG A 94 8.09 15.46 -0.67
N LEU A 95 8.21 15.05 0.58
CA LEU A 95 9.45 15.15 1.34
C LEU A 95 10.59 14.37 0.67
N LEU A 96 10.32 13.14 0.24
CA LEU A 96 11.31 12.30 -0.44
C LEU A 96 11.91 13.00 -1.66
N PHE A 97 11.05 13.53 -2.54
CA PHE A 97 11.52 14.20 -3.76
C PHE A 97 12.18 15.54 -3.47
N GLU A 98 11.64 16.35 -2.55
CA GLU A 98 12.28 17.60 -2.12
C GLU A 98 13.69 17.36 -1.57
N TYR A 99 13.87 16.33 -0.74
CA TYR A 99 15.19 15.99 -0.19
C TYR A 99 16.13 15.43 -1.28
N GLY A 100 15.64 14.58 -2.17
CA GLY A 100 16.42 14.03 -3.27
C GLY A 100 16.98 15.12 -4.19
N GLU A 101 16.15 16.10 -4.56
CA GLU A 101 16.56 17.23 -5.37
C GLU A 101 17.61 18.12 -4.67
N ARG A 102 17.40 18.42 -3.39
CA ARG A 102 18.25 19.34 -2.62
C ARG A 102 19.52 18.70 -2.06
N ARG A 103 19.52 17.40 -1.80
CA ARG A 103 20.52 16.71 -0.99
C ARG A 103 21.26 15.59 -1.71
N GLY A 104 20.89 15.27 -2.94
CA GLY A 104 21.69 14.45 -3.86
C GLY A 104 21.58 12.94 -3.70
N PHE A 105 20.58 12.39 -3.02
CA PHE A 105 20.26 10.97 -3.12
C PHE A 105 19.21 10.69 -4.22
N GLU A 106 19.12 9.46 -4.69
CA GLU A 106 18.12 9.01 -5.67
C GLU A 106 16.77 8.73 -4.97
N PRO A 107 15.74 9.58 -5.16
CA PRO A 107 14.42 9.36 -4.58
C PRO A 107 13.61 8.39 -5.45
N VAL A 108 13.06 7.34 -4.84
CA VAL A 108 12.19 6.37 -5.52
C VAL A 108 10.92 6.16 -4.70
N ALA A 109 9.76 6.30 -5.32
CA ALA A 109 8.48 5.94 -4.72
C ALA A 109 7.84 4.79 -5.51
N LEU A 110 7.63 3.65 -4.86
CA LEU A 110 6.88 2.53 -5.43
C LEU A 110 5.43 2.61 -4.93
N ARG A 111 4.51 3.03 -5.80
CA ARG A 111 3.08 3.03 -5.54
C ARG A 111 2.50 1.66 -5.83
N VAL A 112 2.53 0.83 -4.81
CA VAL A 112 2.23 -0.59 -4.92
C VAL A 112 0.73 -0.82 -4.85
N GLY A 113 0.18 -1.54 -5.80
CA GLY A 113 -1.18 -2.05 -5.77
C GLY A 113 -1.44 -2.96 -4.57
N MET A 114 -2.63 -3.52 -4.47
CA MET A 114 -2.92 -4.48 -3.41
C MET A 114 -2.13 -5.77 -3.63
N VAL A 115 -1.19 -6.04 -2.72
CA VAL A 115 -0.36 -7.26 -2.79
C VAL A 115 -1.18 -8.46 -2.36
N TYR A 116 -1.14 -9.53 -3.15
CA TYR A 116 -1.76 -10.82 -2.83
C TYR A 116 -0.73 -11.93 -2.79
N GLY A 117 -1.03 -12.98 -2.03
CA GLY A 117 -0.19 -14.16 -1.85
C GLY A 117 -0.28 -14.69 -0.42
N ASN A 118 0.36 -15.82 -0.19
CA ASN A 118 0.40 -16.48 1.11
C ASN A 118 1.16 -15.61 2.16
N GLY A 119 0.66 -15.56 3.38
CA GLY A 119 1.25 -14.78 4.48
C GLY A 119 0.93 -13.27 4.44
N ILE A 120 0.16 -12.81 3.47
CA ILE A 120 -0.35 -11.43 3.46
C ILE A 120 -1.55 -11.34 4.44
N LEU A 121 -1.39 -10.56 5.50
CA LEU A 121 -2.36 -10.46 6.60
C LEU A 121 -3.81 -10.27 6.14
N MET A 122 -4.04 -9.43 5.12
CA MET A 122 -5.39 -9.18 4.61
C MET A 122 -5.96 -10.39 3.87
N ILE A 123 -5.12 -11.15 3.16
CA ILE A 123 -5.50 -12.38 2.47
C ILE A 123 -5.85 -13.46 3.50
N ASP A 124 -5.00 -13.64 4.51
CA ASP A 124 -5.22 -14.61 5.59
C ASP A 124 -6.49 -14.27 6.39
N ALA A 125 -6.72 -12.99 6.68
CA ALA A 125 -7.94 -12.53 7.32
C ALA A 125 -9.18 -12.78 6.45
N ALA A 126 -9.14 -12.47 5.16
CA ALA A 126 -10.25 -12.73 4.24
C ALA A 126 -10.56 -14.24 4.16
N ARG A 127 -9.53 -15.09 4.10
CA ARG A 127 -9.67 -16.55 4.13
C ARG A 127 -10.32 -17.01 5.44
N TRP A 128 -9.87 -16.50 6.58
CA TRP A 128 -10.44 -16.85 7.87
C TRP A 128 -11.91 -16.44 7.96
N PHE A 129 -12.25 -15.19 7.61
CA PHE A 129 -13.63 -14.71 7.64
C PHE A 129 -14.53 -15.47 6.66
N SER A 130 -14.03 -15.84 5.48
CA SER A 130 -14.83 -16.62 4.52
C SER A 130 -15.13 -18.04 4.98
N ARG A 131 -14.18 -18.69 5.67
CA ARG A 131 -14.40 -20.02 6.28
C ARG A 131 -15.50 -20.01 7.34
N HIS A 132 -15.69 -18.89 8.02
CA HIS A 132 -16.69 -18.71 9.06
C HIS A 132 -17.97 -18.02 8.56
N ALA A 133 -18.13 -17.85 7.24
CA ALA A 133 -19.25 -17.14 6.61
C ALA A 133 -19.44 -15.68 7.11
N LEU A 134 -18.36 -15.03 7.56
CA LEU A 134 -18.35 -13.68 8.12
C LEU A 134 -17.77 -12.64 7.15
N LEU A 135 -17.24 -13.07 6.00
CA LEU A 135 -16.64 -12.15 5.03
C LEU A 135 -17.73 -11.31 4.36
N GLY A 136 -17.64 -10.00 4.51
CA GLY A 136 -18.54 -9.03 3.89
C GLY A 136 -17.78 -8.01 3.06
N VAL A 137 -18.40 -7.56 1.97
CA VAL A 137 -17.91 -6.47 1.13
C VAL A 137 -19.07 -5.59 0.68
N TRP A 138 -18.81 -4.31 0.45
CA TRP A 138 -19.86 -3.39 -0.03
C TRP A 138 -20.33 -3.73 -1.45
N ARG A 139 -21.56 -3.29 -1.77
CA ARG A 139 -22.23 -3.65 -3.04
C ARG A 139 -21.63 -2.95 -4.25
N LYS A 140 -21.21 -1.66 -4.12
CA LYS A 140 -20.67 -0.87 -5.23
C LYS A 140 -19.31 -1.45 -5.64
N PRO A 141 -19.12 -1.84 -6.90
CA PRO A 141 -17.82 -2.30 -7.37
C PRO A 141 -16.73 -1.23 -7.17
N THR A 142 -15.56 -1.64 -6.74
CA THR A 142 -14.41 -0.77 -6.55
C THR A 142 -13.23 -1.37 -7.31
N CYS A 143 -12.75 -0.68 -8.33
CA CYS A 143 -11.59 -1.13 -9.09
C CYS A 143 -10.35 -1.16 -8.19
N ILE A 144 -9.58 -2.23 -8.25
CA ILE A 144 -8.32 -2.40 -7.54
C ILE A 144 -7.23 -2.83 -8.51
N HIS A 145 -6.03 -2.31 -8.31
CA HIS A 145 -4.85 -2.79 -9.01
C HIS A 145 -4.13 -3.79 -8.11
N LEU A 146 -3.90 -4.97 -8.61
CA LEU A 146 -3.28 -6.08 -7.87
C LEU A 146 -1.82 -6.25 -8.25
N ILE A 147 -1.07 -6.96 -7.42
CA ILE A 147 0.27 -7.47 -7.70
C ILE A 147 0.55 -8.69 -6.85
N SER A 148 1.17 -9.73 -7.40
CA SER A 148 1.62 -10.88 -6.63
C SER A 148 2.75 -10.50 -5.69
N THR A 149 2.88 -11.23 -4.57
CA THR A 149 4.03 -11.06 -3.66
C THR A 149 5.36 -11.26 -4.38
N ASP A 150 5.45 -12.25 -5.28
CA ASP A 150 6.68 -12.55 -6.02
C ASP A 150 7.07 -11.38 -6.93
N ASP A 151 6.13 -10.88 -7.73
CA ASP A 151 6.39 -9.77 -8.65
C ASP A 151 6.68 -8.46 -7.89
N PHE A 152 6.00 -8.24 -6.76
CA PHE A 152 6.28 -7.10 -5.89
C PHE A 152 7.71 -7.14 -5.32
N LEU A 153 8.17 -8.30 -4.86
CA LEU A 153 9.52 -8.47 -4.35
C LEU A 153 10.57 -8.29 -5.45
N GLU A 154 10.33 -8.82 -6.65
CA GLU A 154 11.23 -8.64 -7.80
C GLU A 154 11.28 -7.17 -8.26
N ALA A 155 10.16 -6.47 -8.33
CA ALA A 155 10.13 -5.03 -8.64
C ALA A 155 10.89 -4.22 -7.58
N THR A 156 10.74 -4.57 -6.29
CA THR A 156 11.47 -3.93 -5.20
C THR A 156 12.96 -4.23 -5.28
N ARG A 157 13.36 -5.48 -5.58
CA ARG A 157 14.75 -5.86 -5.80
C ARG A 157 15.37 -5.09 -6.96
N ALA A 158 14.65 -4.99 -8.07
CA ALA A 158 15.11 -4.20 -9.23
C ALA A 158 15.27 -2.71 -8.85
N ALA A 159 14.35 -2.13 -8.08
CA ALA A 159 14.47 -0.76 -7.60
C ALA A 159 15.69 -0.53 -6.69
N ILE A 160 16.16 -1.58 -5.98
CA ILE A 160 17.39 -1.53 -5.17
C ILE A 160 18.65 -1.63 -6.05
N MET A 161 18.64 -2.57 -7.00
CA MET A 161 19.84 -3.01 -7.70
C MET A 161 20.13 -2.27 -9.01
N ASN A 162 19.09 -1.81 -9.73
CA ASN A 162 19.28 -1.20 -11.04
C ASN A 162 19.80 0.23 -10.90
N GLU A 163 20.78 0.58 -11.73
CA GLU A 163 21.30 1.94 -11.82
C GLU A 163 20.27 2.88 -12.47
N GLY A 164 20.30 4.15 -12.11
CA GLY A 164 19.46 5.19 -12.72
C GLY A 164 17.99 5.17 -12.32
N VAL A 165 17.55 4.22 -11.47
CA VAL A 165 16.17 4.14 -10.99
C VAL A 165 15.88 5.32 -10.07
N ARG A 166 14.92 6.17 -10.46
CA ARG A 166 14.49 7.34 -9.69
C ARG A 166 13.08 7.77 -10.09
N GLY A 167 12.39 8.41 -9.18
CA GLY A 167 11.04 8.92 -9.43
C GLY A 167 9.93 7.98 -8.96
N ILE A 168 8.74 8.10 -9.55
CA ILE A 168 7.54 7.36 -9.14
C ILE A 168 7.29 6.20 -10.10
N TYR A 169 7.00 5.03 -9.53
CA TYR A 169 6.62 3.82 -10.25
C TYR A 169 5.30 3.29 -9.70
N HIS A 170 4.34 3.05 -10.56
CA HIS A 170 3.15 2.28 -10.21
C HIS A 170 3.47 0.79 -10.38
N VAL A 171 3.30 0.02 -9.30
CA VAL A 171 3.60 -1.41 -9.24
C VAL A 171 2.30 -2.19 -9.19
N GLY A 172 1.98 -2.87 -10.28
CA GLY A 172 0.75 -3.62 -10.46
C GLY A 172 0.84 -4.62 -11.62
N ASP A 173 -0.08 -5.57 -11.64
CA ASP A 173 -0.22 -6.54 -12.72
C ASP A 173 -0.97 -5.96 -13.95
N GLU A 174 -1.25 -6.78 -14.95
CA GLU A 174 -1.99 -6.39 -16.16
C GLU A 174 -3.51 -6.56 -16.00
N GLY A 175 -3.95 -7.05 -14.84
CA GLY A 175 -5.35 -7.34 -14.59
C GLY A 175 -6.18 -6.08 -14.31
N ILE A 176 -7.42 -6.12 -14.77
CA ILE A 176 -8.44 -5.13 -14.41
C ILE A 176 -9.51 -5.87 -13.63
N GLN A 177 -9.60 -5.57 -12.34
CA GLN A 177 -10.47 -6.32 -11.43
C GLN A 177 -11.09 -5.41 -10.37
N THR A 178 -12.27 -5.79 -9.89
CA THR A 178 -12.87 -5.15 -8.71
C THR A 178 -12.55 -5.94 -7.45
N LEU A 179 -12.57 -5.28 -6.30
CA LEU A 179 -12.42 -5.94 -5.00
C LEU A 179 -13.45 -7.05 -4.82
N GLN A 180 -14.65 -6.86 -5.37
CA GLN A 180 -15.75 -7.83 -5.29
C GLN A 180 -15.44 -9.11 -6.09
N GLU A 181 -14.92 -8.95 -7.31
CA GLU A 181 -14.51 -10.08 -8.16
C GLU A 181 -13.31 -10.80 -7.58
N PHE A 182 -12.31 -10.06 -7.11
CA PHE A 182 -11.15 -10.62 -6.41
C PHE A 182 -11.57 -11.52 -5.25
N LEU A 183 -12.46 -11.04 -4.36
CA LEU A 183 -12.92 -11.81 -3.22
C LEU A 183 -13.79 -13.01 -3.64
N ASP A 184 -14.60 -12.89 -4.70
CA ASP A 184 -15.39 -14.00 -5.24
C ASP A 184 -14.47 -15.11 -5.80
N GLU A 185 -13.45 -14.75 -6.57
CA GLU A 185 -12.50 -15.71 -7.14
C GLU A 185 -11.64 -16.36 -6.04
N ALA A 186 -11.16 -15.58 -5.07
CA ALA A 186 -10.39 -16.10 -3.95
C ALA A 186 -11.20 -17.08 -3.09
N THR A 187 -12.44 -16.75 -2.73
CA THR A 187 -13.29 -17.65 -1.93
C THR A 187 -13.68 -18.91 -2.70
N LYS A 188 -13.87 -18.81 -4.02
CA LYS A 188 -14.09 -19.98 -4.88
C LYS A 188 -12.85 -20.90 -4.89
N TYR A 189 -11.66 -20.33 -4.99
CA TYR A 189 -10.41 -21.09 -4.96
C TYR A 189 -10.19 -21.78 -3.60
N TRP A 190 -10.50 -21.09 -2.50
CA TRP A 190 -10.40 -21.67 -1.14
C TRP A 190 -11.52 -22.65 -0.80
N HIS A 191 -12.53 -22.83 -1.67
CA HIS A 191 -13.74 -23.64 -1.39
C HIS A 191 -14.46 -23.19 -0.12
N THR A 192 -14.58 -21.87 0.07
CA THR A 192 -15.21 -21.25 1.24
C THR A 192 -16.48 -20.48 0.86
N CYS A 193 -17.15 -19.87 1.87
CA CYS A 193 -18.37 -19.12 1.64
C CYS A 193 -18.11 -17.84 0.84
N ARG A 194 -18.98 -17.59 -0.16
CA ARG A 194 -18.95 -16.35 -0.93
C ARG A 194 -19.16 -15.13 -0.04
N PRO A 195 -18.48 -14.00 -0.30
CA PRO A 195 -18.62 -12.79 0.50
C PRO A 195 -20.03 -12.20 0.45
N TRP A 196 -20.54 -11.75 1.58
CA TRP A 196 -21.82 -11.06 1.67
C TRP A 196 -21.74 -9.69 1.00
N ARG A 197 -22.70 -9.37 0.14
CA ARG A 197 -22.84 -8.04 -0.47
C ARG A 197 -23.65 -7.14 0.46
N MET A 198 -22.96 -6.37 1.32
CA MET A 198 -23.56 -5.56 2.38
C MET A 198 -23.81 -4.13 1.95
N PRO A 199 -24.89 -3.48 2.41
CA PRO A 199 -25.02 -2.04 2.37
C PRO A 199 -23.89 -1.39 3.19
N LEU A 200 -23.41 -0.25 2.73
CA LEU A 200 -22.28 0.43 3.37
C LEU A 200 -22.51 0.79 4.84
N TRP A 201 -23.76 1.14 5.19
CA TRP A 201 -24.08 1.47 6.59
C TRP A 201 -23.82 0.31 7.55
N MET A 202 -24.09 -0.94 7.13
CA MET A 202 -23.80 -2.14 7.95
C MET A 202 -22.30 -2.29 8.18
N ILE A 203 -21.48 -2.13 7.13
CA ILE A 203 -20.02 -2.23 7.23
C ILE A 203 -19.46 -1.12 8.12
N ASN A 204 -19.96 0.12 7.97
CA ASN A 204 -19.57 1.23 8.83
C ASN A 204 -19.98 1.01 10.30
N THR A 205 -21.15 0.41 10.55
CA THR A 205 -21.58 0.07 11.90
C THR A 205 -20.67 -1.01 12.50
N ALA A 206 -20.37 -2.06 11.75
CA ALA A 206 -19.41 -3.09 12.18
C ALA A 206 -18.05 -2.48 12.51
N ALA A 207 -17.52 -1.62 11.64
CA ALA A 207 -16.23 -0.94 11.89
C ALA A 207 -16.25 -0.09 13.18
N ARG A 208 -17.33 0.67 13.43
CA ARG A 208 -17.47 1.44 14.68
C ARG A 208 -17.49 0.54 15.92
N VAL A 209 -18.18 -0.61 15.83
CA VAL A 209 -18.18 -1.59 16.94
C VAL A 209 -16.78 -2.14 17.16
N PHE A 210 -16.07 -2.55 16.10
CA PHE A 210 -14.70 -3.03 16.21
C PHE A 210 -13.74 -1.95 16.76
N GLU A 211 -13.87 -0.69 16.34
CA GLU A 211 -13.09 0.42 16.89
C GLU A 211 -13.40 0.66 18.38
N LEU A 212 -14.65 0.55 18.79
CA LEU A 212 -15.04 0.67 20.19
C LEU A 212 -14.44 -0.47 21.04
N VAL A 213 -14.57 -1.72 20.60
CA VAL A 213 -13.97 -2.89 21.26
C VAL A 213 -12.44 -2.73 21.32
N SER A 214 -11.81 -2.34 20.21
CA SER A 214 -10.38 -2.07 20.16
C SER A 214 -9.93 -1.03 21.20
N ARG A 215 -10.74 0.01 21.40
CA ARG A 215 -10.47 1.07 22.38
C ARG A 215 -10.62 0.56 23.82
N LEU A 216 -11.65 -0.25 24.10
CA LEU A 216 -11.92 -0.76 25.44
C LEU A 216 -10.89 -1.80 25.88
N PHE A 217 -10.45 -2.65 24.97
CA PHE A 217 -9.56 -3.78 25.28
C PHE A 217 -8.10 -3.56 24.88
N GLY A 218 -7.77 -2.40 24.29
CA GLY A 218 -6.38 -2.09 23.87
C GLY A 218 -5.83 -2.95 22.72
N VAL A 219 -6.72 -3.68 22.00
CA VAL A 219 -6.35 -4.56 20.90
C VAL A 219 -6.42 -3.85 19.54
N ARG A 220 -5.77 -4.38 18.50
CA ARG A 220 -5.87 -3.82 17.15
C ARG A 220 -7.26 -4.10 16.58
N SER A 221 -7.85 -3.10 15.90
CA SER A 221 -9.12 -3.29 15.21
C SER A 221 -8.89 -4.03 13.89
N PRO A 222 -9.62 -5.13 13.62
CA PRO A 222 -9.53 -5.81 12.32
C PRO A 222 -10.14 -4.99 11.18
N LEU A 223 -11.00 -4.02 11.49
CA LEU A 223 -11.66 -3.14 10.54
C LEU A 223 -11.82 -1.74 11.15
N THR A 224 -11.41 -0.70 10.40
CA THR A 224 -11.55 0.70 10.82
C THR A 224 -12.31 1.50 9.76
N ILE A 225 -12.92 2.60 10.16
CA ILE A 225 -13.61 3.51 9.22
C ILE A 225 -12.63 4.07 8.18
N ASP A 226 -11.40 4.40 8.58
CA ASP A 226 -10.38 4.91 7.64
C ASP A 226 -9.99 3.86 6.61
N PHE A 227 -9.88 2.60 7.01
CA PHE A 227 -9.61 1.49 6.11
C PHE A 227 -10.75 1.28 5.08
N ILE A 228 -12.02 1.40 5.52
CA ILE A 228 -13.17 1.35 4.60
C ILE A 228 -13.11 2.53 3.60
N ARG A 229 -12.74 3.73 4.05
CA ARG A 229 -12.57 4.91 3.18
C ARG A 229 -11.52 4.66 2.11
N ILE A 230 -10.37 4.09 2.49
CA ILE A 230 -9.33 3.68 1.53
C ILE A 230 -9.87 2.65 0.54
N GLY A 231 -10.41 1.55 1.05
CA GLY A 231 -10.85 0.42 0.22
C GLY A 231 -12.00 0.72 -0.74
N ARG A 232 -12.70 1.84 -0.58
CA ARG A 232 -13.80 2.28 -1.45
C ARG A 232 -13.37 3.19 -2.60
N VAL A 233 -12.15 3.65 -2.59
CA VAL A 233 -11.59 4.47 -3.67
C VAL A 233 -11.04 3.54 -4.72
N SER A 234 -11.57 3.64 -5.94
CA SER A 234 -11.01 2.90 -7.08
C SER A 234 -9.61 3.42 -7.39
N TYR A 235 -8.71 2.51 -7.70
CA TYR A 235 -7.36 2.90 -8.11
C TYR A 235 -6.81 1.96 -9.17
N TYR A 236 -6.13 2.57 -10.14
CA TYR A 236 -5.38 1.90 -11.18
C TYR A 236 -4.20 2.78 -11.58
N GLY A 237 -3.01 2.23 -11.65
CA GLY A 237 -1.78 2.96 -11.97
C GLY A 237 -1.25 2.60 -13.35
N ASP A 238 -0.65 3.55 -14.03
CA ASP A 238 0.11 3.30 -15.26
C ASP A 238 1.42 2.58 -14.91
N THR A 239 1.51 1.30 -15.26
CA THR A 239 2.67 0.45 -14.96
C THR A 239 3.71 0.43 -16.06
N SER A 240 3.54 1.21 -17.14
CA SER A 240 4.46 1.21 -18.29
C SER A 240 5.91 1.40 -17.87
N ARG A 241 6.15 2.38 -17.01
CA ARG A 241 7.48 2.68 -16.51
C ARG A 241 8.07 1.56 -15.65
N MET A 242 7.26 0.90 -14.81
CA MET A 242 7.69 -0.30 -14.07
C MET A 242 8.11 -1.40 -15.04
N ARG A 243 7.34 -1.61 -16.10
CA ARG A 243 7.63 -2.64 -17.12
C ARG A 243 8.90 -2.34 -17.92
N GLU A 244 9.20 -1.09 -18.16
CA GLU A 244 10.39 -0.67 -18.91
C GLU A 244 11.67 -0.73 -18.06
N GLU A 245 11.61 -0.27 -16.80
CA GLU A 245 12.80 0.01 -16.00
C GLU A 245 13.05 -1.01 -14.86
N LEU A 246 11.99 -1.66 -14.32
CA LEU A 246 12.12 -2.53 -13.15
C LEU A 246 11.80 -4.00 -13.46
N LEU A 247 10.64 -4.28 -14.04
CA LEU A 247 10.16 -5.65 -14.19
C LEU A 247 9.52 -5.85 -15.59
N PRO A 248 10.32 -6.11 -16.63
CA PRO A 248 9.81 -6.28 -18.00
C PRO A 248 8.83 -7.43 -18.18
N ARG A 249 8.92 -8.46 -17.33
CA ARG A 249 8.03 -9.62 -17.37
C ARG A 249 7.53 -9.92 -15.96
N LEU A 250 6.21 -10.00 -15.82
CA LEU A 250 5.58 -10.48 -14.61
C LEU A 250 5.60 -12.01 -14.59
N LYS A 251 5.77 -12.58 -13.41
CA LYS A 251 5.57 -14.00 -13.17
C LYS A 251 4.11 -14.38 -13.29
N TYR A 252 3.23 -13.51 -12.77
CA TYR A 252 1.78 -13.64 -12.87
C TYR A 252 1.19 -12.37 -13.48
N LYS A 253 0.70 -12.46 -14.73
CA LYS A 253 0.18 -11.31 -15.46
C LYS A 253 -1.10 -10.73 -14.86
N ASN A 254 -1.84 -11.54 -14.15
CA ASN A 254 -3.09 -11.17 -13.50
C ASN A 254 -3.37 -12.11 -12.32
N PHE A 255 -4.34 -11.75 -11.49
CA PHE A 255 -4.71 -12.51 -10.31
C PHE A 255 -5.09 -13.99 -10.59
N ARG A 256 -5.72 -14.27 -11.74
CA ARG A 256 -6.12 -15.65 -12.07
C ARG A 256 -4.92 -16.58 -12.28
N GLU A 257 -3.87 -16.06 -12.89
CA GLU A 257 -2.60 -16.80 -13.02
C GLU A 257 -1.92 -17.00 -11.65
N GLY A 258 -2.07 -16.01 -10.75
CA GLY A 258 -1.48 -16.05 -9.41
C GLY A 258 -2.33 -16.71 -8.33
N LEU A 259 -3.49 -17.30 -8.65
CA LEU A 259 -4.38 -17.96 -7.66
C LEU A 259 -3.67 -19.03 -6.82
N GLU A 260 -2.71 -19.73 -7.40
CA GLU A 260 -1.92 -20.77 -6.71
C GLU A 260 -1.08 -20.23 -5.55
N THR A 261 -0.85 -18.91 -5.51
CA THR A 261 -0.04 -18.26 -4.45
C THR A 261 -0.87 -17.97 -3.17
N LEU A 262 -2.19 -18.20 -3.19
CA LEU A 262 -3.10 -17.90 -2.08
C LEU A 262 -3.06 -18.98 -0.97
#